data_f638277e782f2f6e9a92c1cb53ca8bb0
#
_entry.id   f638277e782f2f6e9a92c1cb53ca8bb0
#
_cell.length_a   1.000
_cell.length_b   1.000
_cell.length_c   1.000
_cell.angle_alpha   90.00
_cell.angle_beta   90.00
_cell.angle_gamma   90.00
#
_symmetry.space_group_name_H-M   'P 1'
#
loop_
_entity.id
_entity.type
_entity.pdbx_description
1 polymer ?
#
loop_
_entity_poly.entity_id
_entity_poly.type
_entity_poly.pdbx_seq_one_letter_code
_entity_poly.pdbx_strand_id
1 'polypeptide(L)'
;MKRLVLDSNALISLFDGDTAVADAMSQAETVLIPAVVLGEVRLGFDGTRRAQTAETALERLLDRANVEVLPVTEETASFFVTIMRLLKKNGTPIPTDDVWIAAGALESGGVLFTRDRHFDRIPILRTTR
;
A
#
# COMPACT_ATOMS: atom_id res chain seq x y z
N MET A 1 -15.13 -6.28 1.93
CA MET A 1 -14.49 -5.61 0.80
C MET A 1 -13.78 -6.62 -0.10
N LYS A 2 -13.68 -6.32 -1.36
CA LYS A 2 -13.13 -7.27 -2.33
C LYS A 2 -11.60 -7.25 -2.36
N ARG A 3 -11.05 -6.08 -2.52
CA ARG A 3 -9.59 -5.89 -2.59
C ARG A 3 -9.14 -4.88 -1.54
N LEU A 4 -8.18 -5.27 -0.75
CA LEU A 4 -7.53 -4.43 0.25
C LEU A 4 -6.09 -4.18 -0.18
N VAL A 5 -5.69 -2.93 -0.24
CA VAL A 5 -4.31 -2.53 -0.55
C VAL A 5 -3.66 -2.04 0.72
N LEU A 6 -2.45 -2.49 1.04
CA LEU A 6 -1.72 -2.06 2.23
C LEU A 6 -0.67 -1.02 1.85
N ASP A 7 -0.61 0.10 2.57
CA ASP A 7 0.54 1.01 2.48
C ASP A 7 1.70 0.49 3.32
N SER A 8 2.84 1.18 3.28
CA SER A 8 4.06 0.72 3.97
C SER A 8 3.88 0.65 5.48
N ASN A 9 3.25 1.66 6.08
CA ASN A 9 3.04 1.68 7.52
C ASN A 9 2.04 0.61 7.97
N ALA A 10 1.02 0.32 7.18
CA ALA A 10 0.08 -0.76 7.45
C ALA A 10 0.80 -2.11 7.49
N LEU A 11 1.68 -2.36 6.53
CA LEU A 11 2.46 -3.60 6.46
C LEU A 11 3.39 -3.73 7.67
N ILE A 12 4.10 -2.66 8.03
CA ILE A 12 4.96 -2.64 9.21
C ILE A 12 4.14 -2.87 10.48
N SER A 13 2.99 -2.22 10.61
CA SER A 13 2.08 -2.40 11.75
C SER A 13 1.60 -3.84 11.88
N LEU A 14 1.31 -4.49 10.76
CA LEU A 14 0.95 -5.91 10.75
C LEU A 14 2.05 -6.77 11.36
N PHE A 15 3.31 -6.52 11.01
CA PHE A 15 4.44 -7.26 11.56
C PHE A 15 4.65 -6.97 13.06
N ASP A 16 4.20 -5.81 13.53
CA ASP A 16 4.24 -5.44 14.94
C ASP A 16 3.01 -5.93 15.72
N GLY A 17 2.13 -6.70 15.09
CA GLY A 17 0.98 -7.32 15.74
C GLY A 17 -0.29 -6.48 15.77
N ASP A 18 -0.43 -5.50 14.89
CA ASP A 18 -1.62 -4.64 14.81
C ASP A 18 -2.84 -5.45 14.37
N THR A 19 -3.80 -5.61 15.27
CA THR A 19 -4.98 -6.41 15.02
C THR A 19 -5.96 -5.76 14.03
N ALA A 20 -5.97 -4.44 13.94
CA ALA A 20 -6.86 -3.75 13.00
C ALA A 20 -6.48 -4.06 11.54
N VAL A 21 -5.20 -4.13 11.24
CA VAL A 21 -4.71 -4.52 9.91
C VAL A 21 -5.08 -5.99 9.63
N ALA A 22 -4.80 -6.87 10.58
CA ALA A 22 -5.14 -8.30 10.45
C ALA A 22 -6.64 -8.51 10.25
N ASP A 23 -7.47 -7.79 10.99
CA ASP A 23 -8.94 -7.88 10.87
C ASP A 23 -9.40 -7.39 9.49
N ALA A 24 -8.86 -6.29 8.99
CA ALA A 24 -9.18 -5.80 7.65
C ALA A 24 -8.80 -6.83 6.57
N MET A 25 -7.62 -7.46 6.72
CA MET A 25 -7.18 -8.50 5.80
C MET A 25 -8.13 -9.71 5.81
N SER A 26 -8.63 -10.09 6.99
CA SER A 26 -9.55 -11.23 7.12
C SER A 26 -10.90 -10.99 6.42
N GLN A 27 -11.29 -9.74 6.25
CA GLN A 27 -12.53 -9.34 5.58
C GLN A 27 -12.38 -9.15 4.06
N ALA A 28 -11.17 -9.18 3.56
CA ALA A 28 -10.89 -8.98 2.15
C ALA A 28 -10.81 -10.33 1.40
N GLU A 29 -11.32 -10.38 0.19
CA GLU A 29 -11.13 -11.54 -0.69
C GLU A 29 -9.68 -11.62 -1.16
N THR A 30 -9.09 -10.47 -1.51
CA THR A 30 -7.71 -10.37 -1.97
C THR A 30 -7.03 -9.21 -1.26
N VAL A 31 -5.79 -9.44 -0.83
CA VAL A 31 -4.91 -8.43 -0.25
C VAL A 31 -3.81 -8.14 -1.26
N LEU A 32 -3.65 -6.87 -1.60
CA LEU A 32 -2.67 -6.41 -2.59
C LEU A 32 -1.58 -5.62 -1.89
N ILE A 33 -0.33 -5.98 -2.16
CA ILE A 33 0.84 -5.27 -1.63
C ILE A 33 1.56 -4.64 -2.81
N PRO A 34 1.51 -3.30 -2.94
CA PRO A 34 2.22 -2.64 -4.03
C PRO A 34 3.71 -2.94 -4.03
N ALA A 35 4.30 -3.14 -5.20
CA ALA A 35 5.74 -3.36 -5.33
C ALA A 35 6.54 -2.21 -4.69
N VAL A 36 6.03 -0.97 -4.79
CA VAL A 36 6.63 0.21 -4.14
C VAL A 36 6.68 0.02 -2.62
N VAL A 37 5.62 -0.51 -2.03
CA VAL A 37 5.54 -0.79 -0.58
C VAL A 37 6.58 -1.84 -0.17
N LEU A 38 6.73 -2.91 -0.96
CA LEU A 38 7.76 -3.91 -0.69
C LEU A 38 9.16 -3.29 -0.68
N GLY A 39 9.45 -2.43 -1.65
CA GLY A 39 10.72 -1.71 -1.69
C GLY A 39 10.95 -0.84 -0.47
N GLU A 40 9.96 -0.06 -0.08
CA GLU A 40 10.05 0.81 1.09
C GLU A 40 10.26 0.02 2.40
N VAL A 41 9.50 -1.04 2.58
CA VAL A 41 9.59 -1.88 3.80
C VAL A 41 10.93 -2.60 3.88
N ARG A 42 11.39 -3.19 2.77
CA ARG A 42 12.70 -3.84 2.71
C ARG A 42 13.83 -2.85 3.00
N LEU A 43 13.75 -1.67 2.41
CA LEU A 43 14.74 -0.62 2.66
C LEU A 43 14.73 -0.17 4.12
N GLY A 44 13.55 -0.03 4.71
CA GLY A 44 13.40 0.38 6.10
C GLY A 44 14.00 -0.60 7.11
N PHE A 45 13.99 -1.90 6.81
CA PHE A 45 14.58 -2.92 7.67
C PHE A 45 16.03 -3.26 7.31
N ASP A 46 16.51 -2.83 6.14
CA ASP A 46 17.86 -3.13 5.67
C ASP A 46 18.92 -2.64 6.67
N GLY A 47 19.90 -3.50 6.97
CA GLY A 47 20.96 -3.19 7.93
C GLY A 47 20.53 -3.16 9.39
N THR A 48 19.29 -3.46 9.71
CA THR A 48 18.78 -3.51 11.09
C THR A 48 18.79 -4.94 11.63
N ARG A 49 18.64 -5.08 12.96
CA ARG A 49 18.51 -6.39 13.62
C ARG A 49 17.28 -7.17 13.15
N ARG A 50 16.24 -6.46 12.70
CA ARG A 50 14.97 -7.05 12.30
C ARG A 50 14.92 -7.43 10.81
N ALA A 51 15.99 -7.17 10.04
CA ALA A 51 15.99 -7.40 8.60
C ALA A 51 15.61 -8.83 8.23
N GLN A 52 16.22 -9.83 8.86
CA GLN A 52 15.93 -11.23 8.58
C GLN A 52 14.52 -11.64 9.02
N THR A 53 14.10 -11.20 10.20
CA THR A 53 12.76 -11.49 10.73
C THR A 53 11.70 -10.87 9.83
N ALA A 54 11.90 -9.64 9.38
CA ALA A 54 11.00 -8.96 8.47
C ALA A 54 10.92 -9.66 7.11
N GLU A 55 12.05 -10.08 6.55
CA GLU A 55 12.07 -10.78 5.27
C GLU A 55 11.34 -12.13 5.36
N THR A 56 11.54 -12.88 6.44
CA THR A 56 10.82 -14.13 6.69
C THR A 56 9.30 -13.89 6.80
N ALA A 57 8.89 -12.83 7.49
CA ALA A 57 7.48 -12.48 7.61
C ALA A 57 6.89 -12.08 6.25
N LEU A 58 7.63 -11.34 5.43
CA LEU A 58 7.22 -10.98 4.07
C LEU A 58 7.04 -12.22 3.19
N GLU A 59 7.99 -13.15 3.22
CA GLU A 59 7.92 -14.39 2.44
C GLU A 59 6.68 -15.21 2.81
N ARG A 60 6.38 -15.33 4.10
CA ARG A 60 5.19 -16.04 4.58
C ARG A 60 3.90 -15.35 4.15
N LEU A 61 3.88 -14.02 4.20
CA LEU A 61 2.73 -13.24 3.77
C LEU A 61 2.47 -13.41 2.28
N LEU A 62 3.51 -13.32 1.46
CA LEU A 62 3.42 -13.44 0.00
C LEU A 62 3.09 -14.87 -0.46
N ASP A 63 3.29 -15.87 0.39
CA ASP A 63 2.90 -17.27 0.11
C ASP A 63 1.40 -17.53 0.33
N ARG A 64 0.69 -16.62 0.96
CA ARG A 64 -0.75 -16.79 1.18
C ARG A 64 -1.51 -16.73 -0.16
N ALA A 65 -2.49 -17.63 -0.33
CA ALA A 65 -3.22 -17.75 -1.58
C ALA A 65 -3.97 -16.49 -1.99
N ASN A 66 -4.40 -15.67 -1.03
CA ASN A 66 -5.17 -14.46 -1.27
C ASN A 66 -4.32 -13.17 -1.21
N VAL A 67 -3.00 -13.29 -1.14
CA VAL A 67 -2.08 -12.14 -1.11
C VAL A 67 -1.31 -12.09 -2.42
N GLU A 68 -1.31 -10.94 -3.05
CA GLU A 68 -0.64 -10.73 -4.33
C GLU A 68 0.19 -9.44 -4.29
N VAL A 69 1.29 -9.43 -5.02
CA VAL A 69 2.04 -8.20 -5.28
C VAL A 69 1.34 -7.43 -6.38
N LEU A 70 1.09 -6.14 -6.14
CA LEU A 70 0.53 -5.25 -7.14
C LEU A 70 1.68 -4.59 -7.90
N PRO A 71 1.89 -4.96 -9.18
CA PRO A 71 3.01 -4.42 -9.94
C PRO A 71 2.76 -2.99 -10.40
N VAL A 72 3.82 -2.27 -10.71
CA VAL A 72 3.75 -0.98 -11.41
C VAL A 72 3.81 -1.26 -12.91
N THR A 73 2.75 -0.93 -13.62
CA THR A 73 2.63 -1.17 -15.06
C THR A 73 2.41 0.14 -15.81
N GLU A 74 2.27 0.03 -17.13
CA GLU A 74 1.94 1.18 -17.98
C GLU A 74 0.59 1.80 -17.59
N GLU A 75 -0.40 1.00 -17.22
CA GLU A 75 -1.69 1.49 -16.75
C GLU A 75 -1.54 2.23 -15.41
N THR A 76 -0.70 1.74 -14.52
CA THR A 76 -0.41 2.43 -13.25
C THR A 76 0.11 3.84 -13.52
N ALA A 77 0.96 4.00 -14.53
CA ALA A 77 1.50 5.30 -14.91
C ALA A 77 0.40 6.29 -15.30
N SER A 78 -0.66 5.83 -15.97
CA SER A 78 -1.80 6.69 -16.33
C SER A 78 -2.54 7.18 -15.08
N PHE A 79 -2.77 6.33 -14.12
CA PHE A 79 -3.38 6.72 -12.84
C PHE A 79 -2.48 7.68 -12.05
N PHE A 80 -1.16 7.45 -12.08
CA PHE A 80 -0.18 8.35 -11.48
C PHE A 80 -0.32 9.78 -12.03
N VAL A 81 -0.40 9.93 -13.35
CA VAL A 81 -0.54 11.24 -13.99
C VAL A 81 -1.86 11.91 -13.57
N THR A 82 -2.96 11.16 -13.54
CA THR A 82 -4.27 11.67 -13.12
C THR A 82 -4.21 12.24 -11.69
N ILE A 83 -3.61 11.50 -10.76
CA ILE A 83 -3.47 11.93 -9.37
C ILE A 83 -2.55 13.17 -9.28
N MET A 84 -1.41 13.15 -9.96
CA MET A 84 -0.48 14.29 -9.94
C MET A 84 -1.14 15.57 -10.44
N ARG A 85 -1.94 15.48 -11.50
CA ARG A 85 -2.69 16.64 -12.02
C ARG A 85 -3.67 17.18 -10.98
N LEU A 86 -4.40 16.30 -10.33
CA LEU A 86 -5.34 16.68 -9.27
C LEU A 86 -4.64 17.39 -8.12
N LEU A 87 -3.53 16.83 -7.65
CA LEU A 87 -2.77 17.41 -6.54
C LEU A 87 -2.18 18.78 -6.90
N LYS A 88 -1.68 18.94 -8.11
CA LYS A 88 -1.18 20.23 -8.61
C LYS A 88 -2.30 21.26 -8.69
N LYS A 89 -3.45 20.90 -9.24
CA LYS A 89 -4.60 21.77 -9.36
C LYS A 89 -5.07 22.28 -7.99
N ASN A 90 -5.07 21.40 -6.99
CA ASN A 90 -5.53 21.73 -5.64
C ASN A 90 -4.44 22.36 -4.77
N GLY A 91 -3.18 22.41 -5.23
CA GLY A 91 -2.06 22.93 -4.45
C GLY A 91 -1.74 22.09 -3.21
N THR A 92 -1.99 20.80 -3.27
CA THR A 92 -1.84 19.86 -2.13
C THR A 92 -0.86 18.73 -2.47
N PRO A 93 0.44 19.02 -2.65
CA PRO A 93 1.42 17.98 -3.00
C PRO A 93 1.58 16.96 -1.88
N ILE A 94 1.89 15.73 -2.27
CA ILE A 94 2.27 14.64 -1.37
C ILE A 94 3.55 13.99 -1.90
N PRO A 95 4.27 13.18 -1.10
CA PRO A 95 5.44 12.46 -1.58
C PRO A 95 5.13 11.59 -2.81
N THR A 96 6.08 11.53 -3.73
CA THR A 96 5.89 10.83 -5.02
C THR A 96 5.60 9.34 -4.86
N ASP A 97 6.25 8.67 -3.90
CA ASP A 97 6.00 7.26 -3.61
C ASP A 97 4.56 7.02 -3.14
N ASP A 98 3.99 7.93 -2.36
CA ASP A 98 2.57 7.85 -1.97
C ASP A 98 1.65 7.98 -3.19
N VAL A 99 2.03 8.78 -4.17
CA VAL A 99 1.26 8.89 -5.42
C VAL A 99 1.26 7.56 -6.17
N TRP A 100 2.39 6.86 -6.23
CA TRP A 100 2.46 5.54 -6.85
C TRP A 100 1.60 4.51 -6.11
N ILE A 101 1.60 4.55 -4.78
CA ILE A 101 0.75 3.67 -3.96
C ILE A 101 -0.73 3.94 -4.24
N ALA A 102 -1.12 5.21 -4.25
CA ALA A 102 -2.49 5.62 -4.57
C ALA A 102 -2.90 5.22 -5.99
N ALA A 103 -2.00 5.37 -6.96
CA ALA A 103 -2.23 4.98 -8.34
C ALA A 103 -2.53 3.48 -8.45
N GLY A 104 -1.75 2.65 -7.77
CA GLY A 104 -2.00 1.21 -7.73
C GLY A 104 -3.32 0.85 -7.07
N ALA A 105 -3.68 1.53 -5.99
CA ALA A 105 -4.96 1.30 -5.32
C ALA A 105 -6.14 1.67 -6.22
N LEU A 106 -6.09 2.80 -6.90
CA LEU A 106 -7.14 3.20 -7.86
C LEU A 106 -7.24 2.22 -9.03
N GLU A 107 -6.12 1.85 -9.60
CA GLU A 107 -6.07 0.90 -10.72
C GLU A 107 -6.71 -0.44 -10.35
N SER A 108 -6.43 -0.93 -9.15
CA SER A 108 -6.96 -2.21 -8.67
C SER A 108 -8.46 -2.16 -8.32
N GLY A 109 -9.02 -0.97 -8.17
CA GLY A 109 -10.38 -0.79 -7.64
C GLY A 109 -10.49 -1.11 -6.16
N GLY A 110 -9.36 -1.20 -5.45
CA GLY A 110 -9.32 -1.59 -4.05
C GLY A 110 -9.50 -0.44 -3.07
N VAL A 111 -9.50 -0.80 -1.80
CA VAL A 111 -9.52 0.12 -0.66
C VAL A 111 -8.14 0.13 -0.05
N LEU A 112 -7.54 1.31 0.11
CA LEU A 112 -6.22 1.45 0.71
C LEU A 112 -6.35 1.49 2.24
N PHE A 113 -5.68 0.57 2.92
CA PHE A 113 -5.51 0.67 4.37
C PHE A 113 -4.37 1.63 4.65
N THR A 114 -4.68 2.78 5.23
CA THR A 114 -3.70 3.80 5.56
C THR A 114 -4.17 4.64 6.74
N ARG A 115 -3.22 5.06 7.56
CA ARG A 115 -3.43 6.07 8.61
C ARG A 115 -2.74 7.37 8.28
N ASP A 116 -2.11 7.44 7.10
CA ASP A 116 -1.41 8.62 6.63
C ASP A 116 -2.40 9.59 5.98
N ARG A 117 -2.46 10.80 6.51
CA ARG A 117 -3.36 11.85 6.04
C ARG A 117 -2.99 12.41 4.66
N HIS A 118 -1.80 12.13 4.14
CA HIS A 118 -1.46 12.50 2.77
C HIS A 118 -2.52 12.00 1.78
N PHE A 119 -3.03 10.80 2.00
CA PHE A 119 -4.02 10.18 1.09
C PHE A 119 -5.40 10.84 1.14
N ASP A 120 -5.71 11.61 2.17
CA ASP A 120 -6.94 12.40 2.24
C ASP A 120 -6.99 13.49 1.17
N ARG A 121 -5.84 13.87 0.61
CA ARG A 121 -5.72 14.83 -0.49
C ARG A 121 -6.14 14.27 -1.84
N ILE A 122 -6.50 13.00 -1.90
CA ILE A 122 -6.93 12.29 -3.12
C ILE A 122 -8.37 11.83 -2.93
N PRO A 123 -9.38 12.70 -3.21
CA PRO A 123 -10.79 12.41 -2.88
C PRO A 123 -11.35 11.17 -3.58
N ILE A 124 -10.83 10.83 -4.76
CA ILE A 124 -11.29 9.67 -5.54
C ILE A 124 -10.77 8.34 -4.99
N LEU A 125 -9.82 8.38 -4.05
CA LEU A 125 -9.25 7.20 -3.42
C LEU A 125 -10.11 6.76 -2.23
N ARG A 126 -10.47 5.48 -2.20
CA ARG A 126 -11.16 4.89 -1.04
C ARG A 126 -10.11 4.39 -0.05
N THR A 127 -10.27 4.80 1.22
CA THR A 127 -9.35 4.41 2.30
C THR A 127 -10.10 3.79 3.47
N THR A 128 -9.38 3.03 4.28
CA THR A 128 -9.84 2.49 5.57
C THR A 128 -8.68 2.49 6.56
N ARG A 129 -8.98 2.31 7.82
CA ARG A 129 -7.96 2.23 8.89
C ARG A 129 -8.42 1.32 10.03
#